data_b6b71b92a7aa1d8fdea15c95d54d8caa
#
_entry.id   b6b71b92a7aa1d8fdea15c95d54d8caa
#
_cell.length_a   1.000
_cell.length_b   1.000
_cell.length_c   1.000
_cell.angle_alpha   90.00
_cell.angle_beta   90.00
_cell.angle_gamma   90.00
#
_symmetry.space_group_name_H-M   'P 1'
#
loop_
_entity.id
_entity.type
_entity.pdbx_description
1 polymer ?
#
loop_
_entity_poly.entity_id
_entity_poly.type
_entity_poly.pdbx_seq_one_letter_code
_entity_poly.pdbx_strand_id
1 'polypeptide(L)'
;QQLISLIDEATDKGARLHIACSEVSISKRTYRRWKADKDNTGDKRPIAVRAAPSNKLSDIERQAILNACNEPRFASLPPSQIVPTLLDEGIYHASESSFYRVLKGHNQLKPRGRAKAKNPRKPPETFIATKPCQVFCWDITYLPSKVRGQFYYLYMIEDVYSRKIVGFEVYDREAGDLAAKLLERTLLSEKAIGTGVILHSDNGAPMKSQTLRMKAYELGVLTSYSRPRVSNDNPFAEALFRTVKYAPSFPEHGFNSLDGARVWVNGFVGWYNAEHKHSGLNFVTPN
;
A
#
# COMPACT_ATOMS: atom_id res chain seq x y z
N GLN A 1 -16.36 13.03 36.60
CA GLN A 1 -16.83 13.77 37.82
C GLN A 1 -17.27 15.18 37.44
N GLN A 2 -16.46 15.99 36.76
CA GLN A 2 -16.80 17.37 36.37
C GLN A 2 -18.16 17.52 35.68
N LEU A 3 -18.51 16.65 34.74
CA LEU A 3 -19.81 16.69 34.05
C LEU A 3 -20.99 16.40 34.97
N ILE A 4 -20.83 15.50 35.94
CA ILE A 4 -21.88 15.20 36.93
C ILE A 4 -22.08 16.44 37.83
N SER A 5 -20.99 17.01 38.31
CA SER A 5 -21.03 18.23 39.13
C SER A 5 -21.71 19.41 38.44
N LEU A 6 -21.42 19.64 37.15
CA LEU A 6 -22.06 20.69 36.35
C LEU A 6 -23.57 20.46 36.16
N ILE A 7 -23.98 19.21 35.94
CA ILE A 7 -25.41 18.85 35.80
C ILE A 7 -26.11 19.03 37.15
N ASP A 8 -25.48 18.64 38.27
CA ASP A 8 -26.03 18.80 39.60
C ASP A 8 -26.21 20.28 39.90
N GLU A 9 -25.18 21.12 39.69
CA GLU A 9 -25.26 22.57 39.88
C GLU A 9 -26.37 23.21 39.02
N ALA A 10 -26.50 22.82 37.76
CA ALA A 10 -27.58 23.33 36.91
C ALA A 10 -28.96 22.93 37.41
N THR A 11 -29.13 21.70 37.89
CA THR A 11 -30.41 21.21 38.42
C THR A 11 -30.76 21.89 39.76
N ASP A 12 -29.78 22.14 40.63
CA ASP A 12 -29.98 22.86 41.90
C ASP A 12 -30.39 24.29 41.67
N LYS A 13 -29.93 24.91 40.56
CA LYS A 13 -30.35 26.24 40.10
C LYS A 13 -31.69 26.25 39.33
N GLY A 14 -32.42 25.15 39.32
CA GLY A 14 -33.75 25.02 38.75
C GLY A 14 -33.85 24.52 37.30
N ALA A 15 -32.75 24.14 36.67
CA ALA A 15 -32.78 23.55 35.36
C ALA A 15 -33.41 22.13 35.36
N ARG A 16 -34.22 21.83 34.38
CA ARG A 16 -34.75 20.47 34.24
C ARG A 16 -33.65 19.47 33.87
N LEU A 17 -33.51 18.39 34.62
CA LEU A 17 -32.47 17.37 34.43
C LEU A 17 -32.29 16.90 32.98
N HIS A 18 -33.39 16.76 32.21
CA HIS A 18 -33.27 16.31 30.82
C HIS A 18 -32.62 17.36 29.91
N ILE A 19 -32.83 18.65 30.20
CA ILE A 19 -32.22 19.78 29.47
C ILE A 19 -30.72 19.84 29.82
N ALA A 20 -30.38 19.84 31.11
CA ALA A 20 -29.00 19.86 31.55
C ALA A 20 -28.18 18.66 31.00
N CYS A 21 -28.77 17.48 30.91
CA CYS A 21 -28.12 16.33 30.27
C CYS A 21 -27.96 16.47 28.75
N SER A 22 -28.96 17.07 28.05
CA SER A 22 -28.88 17.26 26.59
C SER A 22 -27.82 18.27 26.20
N GLU A 23 -27.60 19.34 26.97
CA GLU A 23 -26.56 20.34 26.71
C GLU A 23 -25.14 19.72 26.67
N VAL A 24 -24.91 18.70 27.49
CA VAL A 24 -23.62 17.96 27.53
C VAL A 24 -23.66 16.67 26.72
N SER A 25 -24.67 16.51 25.86
CA SER A 25 -24.83 15.36 24.95
C SER A 25 -24.83 13.98 25.62
N ILE A 26 -25.38 13.85 26.82
CA ILE A 26 -25.55 12.58 27.53
C ILE A 26 -27.02 12.28 27.87
N SER A 27 -27.37 10.98 27.96
CA SER A 27 -28.72 10.60 28.37
C SER A 27 -28.91 10.68 29.90
N LYS A 28 -30.16 10.95 30.37
CA LYS A 28 -30.50 10.85 31.80
C LYS A 28 -30.12 9.50 32.42
N ARG A 29 -30.19 8.40 31.63
CA ARG A 29 -29.76 7.08 32.05
C ARG A 29 -28.27 6.99 32.31
N THR A 30 -27.46 7.61 31.43
CA THR A 30 -26.00 7.68 31.58
C THR A 30 -25.63 8.50 32.82
N TYR A 31 -26.25 9.68 33.00
CA TYR A 31 -26.02 10.50 34.18
C TYR A 31 -26.37 9.76 35.50
N ARG A 32 -27.55 9.13 35.58
CA ARG A 32 -27.96 8.36 36.77
C ARG A 32 -27.02 7.22 37.09
N ARG A 33 -26.56 6.50 36.04
CA ARG A 33 -25.59 5.41 36.19
C ARG A 33 -24.26 5.91 36.74
N TRP A 34 -23.76 7.03 36.19
CA TRP A 34 -22.52 7.63 36.66
C TRP A 34 -22.61 8.20 38.07
N LYS A 35 -23.76 8.81 38.42
CA LYS A 35 -24.02 9.32 39.78
C LYS A 35 -24.16 8.20 40.82
N ALA A 36 -24.69 7.05 40.44
CA ALA A 36 -24.78 5.89 41.29
C ALA A 36 -23.42 5.18 41.52
N ASP A 37 -22.47 5.31 40.61
CA ASP A 37 -21.13 4.73 40.71
C ASP A 37 -20.23 5.64 41.57
N LYS A 38 -20.37 5.52 42.91
CA LYS A 38 -19.65 6.38 43.88
C LYS A 38 -18.13 6.33 43.74
N ASP A 39 -17.60 5.20 43.29
CA ASP A 39 -16.17 4.96 43.19
C ASP A 39 -15.60 5.48 41.86
N ASN A 40 -16.47 5.80 40.90
CA ASN A 40 -16.17 6.30 39.54
C ASN A 40 -14.85 5.75 38.96
N THR A 41 -14.70 4.43 38.98
CA THR A 41 -13.48 3.70 38.66
C THR A 41 -13.17 3.65 37.15
N GLY A 42 -13.83 4.49 36.33
CA GLY A 42 -13.62 4.57 34.90
C GLY A 42 -14.35 3.52 34.09
N ASP A 43 -13.84 3.21 32.91
CA ASP A 43 -14.48 2.23 31.98
C ASP A 43 -14.23 0.80 32.46
N LYS A 44 -15.30 0.19 32.99
CA LYS A 44 -15.25 -1.22 33.47
C LYS A 44 -15.36 -2.27 32.35
N ARG A 45 -15.57 -1.86 31.08
CA ARG A 45 -15.71 -2.80 29.95
C ARG A 45 -14.46 -3.66 29.70
N PRO A 46 -13.22 -3.16 29.87
CA PRO A 46 -12.03 -3.97 29.70
C PRO A 46 -11.87 -5.10 30.76
N ILE A 47 -12.39 -4.88 31.96
CA ILE A 47 -12.27 -5.81 33.09
C ILE A 47 -13.55 -6.61 33.34
N ALA A 48 -14.60 -6.40 32.53
CA ALA A 48 -15.87 -7.08 32.70
C ALA A 48 -15.72 -8.59 32.40
N VAL A 49 -15.98 -9.42 33.39
CA VAL A 49 -16.05 -10.87 33.22
C VAL A 49 -17.34 -11.20 32.46
N ARG A 50 -17.17 -11.68 31.23
CA ARG A 50 -18.30 -12.13 30.39
C ARG A 50 -18.47 -13.63 30.52
N ALA A 51 -19.69 -14.07 30.61
CA ALA A 51 -20.01 -15.50 30.57
C ALA A 51 -19.45 -16.12 29.26
N ALA A 52 -18.92 -17.31 29.35
CA ALA A 52 -18.44 -18.02 28.17
C ALA A 52 -19.63 -18.26 27.21
N PRO A 53 -19.48 -17.98 25.90
CA PRO A 53 -20.51 -18.28 24.93
C PRO A 53 -20.86 -19.78 24.93
N SER A 54 -22.13 -20.12 24.73
CA SER A 54 -22.60 -21.51 24.70
C SER A 54 -21.93 -22.39 23.66
N ASN A 55 -21.41 -21.75 22.57
CA ASN A 55 -20.69 -22.41 21.49
C ASN A 55 -19.16 -22.37 21.64
N LYS A 56 -18.66 -22.07 22.85
CA LYS A 56 -17.20 -22.11 23.10
C LYS A 56 -16.75 -23.57 23.12
N LEU A 57 -15.76 -23.88 22.29
CA LEU A 57 -15.16 -25.22 22.28
C LEU A 57 -14.59 -25.59 23.66
N SER A 58 -14.93 -26.77 24.13
CA SER A 58 -14.33 -27.41 25.32
C SER A 58 -12.86 -27.76 25.07
N ASP A 59 -12.12 -28.06 26.10
CA ASP A 59 -10.73 -28.49 25.97
C ASP A 59 -10.60 -29.84 25.26
N ILE A 60 -11.59 -30.72 25.44
CA ILE A 60 -11.67 -32.02 24.74
C ILE A 60 -11.83 -31.82 23.25
N GLU A 61 -12.72 -30.92 22.80
CA GLU A 61 -12.92 -30.61 21.38
C GLU A 61 -11.67 -29.92 20.77
N ARG A 62 -11.00 -29.05 21.51
CA ARG A 62 -9.73 -28.44 21.09
C ARG A 62 -8.66 -29.49 20.93
N GLN A 63 -8.56 -30.46 21.85
CA GLN A 63 -7.59 -31.53 21.76
C GLN A 63 -7.88 -32.45 20.55
N ALA A 64 -9.15 -32.74 20.28
CA ALA A 64 -9.57 -33.51 19.12
C ALA A 64 -9.13 -32.84 17.80
N ILE A 65 -9.31 -31.51 17.70
CA ILE A 65 -8.81 -30.73 16.56
C ILE A 65 -7.29 -30.84 16.41
N LEU A 66 -6.53 -30.73 17.51
CA LEU A 66 -5.06 -30.86 17.48
C LEU A 66 -4.63 -32.25 17.05
N ASN A 67 -5.28 -33.29 17.58
CA ASN A 67 -4.98 -34.68 17.25
C ASN A 67 -5.23 -34.91 15.74
N ALA A 68 -6.40 -34.51 15.23
CA ALA A 68 -6.71 -34.61 13.80
C ALA A 68 -5.68 -33.86 12.94
N CYS A 69 -5.34 -32.63 13.28
CA CYS A 69 -4.34 -31.86 12.52
C CYS A 69 -2.93 -32.49 12.55
N ASN A 70 -2.58 -33.25 13.56
CA ASN A 70 -1.25 -33.86 13.73
C ASN A 70 -1.19 -35.32 13.26
N GLU A 71 -2.30 -35.88 12.76
CA GLU A 71 -2.24 -37.18 12.07
C GLU A 71 -1.24 -37.16 10.90
N PRO A 72 -0.49 -38.24 10.67
CA PRO A 72 0.49 -38.30 9.58
C PRO A 72 -0.03 -37.87 8.22
N ARG A 73 -1.28 -38.25 7.89
CA ARG A 73 -1.96 -37.89 6.63
C ARG A 73 -2.27 -36.41 6.50
N PHE A 74 -2.47 -35.69 7.62
CA PHE A 74 -2.82 -34.29 7.67
C PHE A 74 -1.68 -33.35 8.09
N ALA A 75 -0.56 -33.90 8.52
CA ALA A 75 0.56 -33.13 9.09
C ALA A 75 1.12 -32.06 8.16
N SER A 76 1.01 -32.24 6.82
CA SER A 76 1.45 -31.26 5.82
C SER A 76 0.31 -30.39 5.25
N LEU A 77 -0.95 -30.66 5.60
CA LEU A 77 -2.11 -29.99 5.02
C LEU A 77 -2.60 -28.81 5.88
N PRO A 78 -3.12 -27.75 5.23
CA PRO A 78 -3.78 -26.67 5.95
C PRO A 78 -5.20 -27.05 6.38
N PRO A 79 -5.77 -26.39 7.41
CA PRO A 79 -7.15 -26.60 7.84
C PRO A 79 -8.20 -26.54 6.72
N SER A 80 -7.98 -25.71 5.70
CA SER A 80 -8.84 -25.60 4.52
C SER A 80 -8.96 -26.88 3.70
N GLN A 81 -8.02 -27.82 3.84
CA GLN A 81 -8.07 -29.15 3.22
C GLN A 81 -8.46 -30.23 4.25
N ILE A 82 -8.05 -30.08 5.49
CA ILE A 82 -8.35 -31.05 6.56
C ILE A 82 -9.85 -31.09 6.86
N VAL A 83 -10.48 -29.93 7.02
CA VAL A 83 -11.91 -29.86 7.41
C VAL A 83 -12.83 -30.49 6.37
N PRO A 84 -12.72 -30.18 5.05
CA PRO A 84 -13.52 -30.87 4.05
C PRO A 84 -13.29 -32.39 4.01
N THR A 85 -12.03 -32.83 4.15
CA THR A 85 -11.71 -34.27 4.15
C THR A 85 -12.36 -34.99 5.34
N LEU A 86 -12.31 -34.40 6.52
CA LEU A 86 -12.99 -34.94 7.70
C LEU A 86 -14.52 -34.97 7.54
N LEU A 87 -15.09 -33.94 6.89
CA LEU A 87 -16.52 -33.91 6.58
C LEU A 87 -16.94 -35.03 5.62
N ASP A 88 -16.13 -35.32 4.60
CA ASP A 88 -16.36 -36.43 3.69
C ASP A 88 -16.31 -37.81 4.41
N GLU A 89 -15.53 -37.88 5.49
CA GLU A 89 -15.45 -39.07 6.38
C GLU A 89 -16.58 -39.09 7.45
N GLY A 90 -17.50 -38.11 7.42
CA GLY A 90 -18.58 -37.98 8.40
C GLY A 90 -18.14 -37.43 9.77
N ILE A 91 -16.94 -36.84 9.86
CA ILE A 91 -16.38 -36.32 11.11
C ILE A 91 -16.46 -34.78 11.11
N TYR A 92 -17.10 -34.21 12.11
CA TYR A 92 -17.17 -32.76 12.29
C TYR A 92 -16.73 -32.39 13.71
N HIS A 93 -15.59 -31.71 13.82
CA HIS A 93 -15.11 -31.15 15.06
C HIS A 93 -15.49 -29.69 15.27
N ALA A 94 -15.27 -28.86 14.24
CA ALA A 94 -15.56 -27.42 14.28
C ALA A 94 -15.41 -26.79 12.89
N SER A 95 -15.75 -25.50 12.77
CA SER A 95 -15.51 -24.74 11.56
C SER A 95 -14.00 -24.54 11.27
N GLU A 96 -13.64 -24.34 10.01
CA GLU A 96 -12.27 -24.07 9.56
C GLU A 96 -11.60 -22.93 10.37
N SER A 97 -12.34 -21.85 10.61
CA SER A 97 -11.85 -20.72 11.43
C SER A 97 -11.51 -21.13 12.87
N SER A 98 -12.18 -22.12 13.42
CA SER A 98 -11.89 -22.65 14.76
C SER A 98 -10.61 -23.49 14.76
N PHE A 99 -10.39 -24.28 13.71
CA PHE A 99 -9.11 -24.99 13.51
C PHE A 99 -7.93 -24.02 13.49
N TYR A 100 -8.01 -22.93 12.69
CA TYR A 100 -6.96 -21.92 12.67
C TYR A 100 -6.73 -21.25 14.03
N ARG A 101 -7.79 -20.97 14.79
CA ARG A 101 -7.66 -20.38 16.15
C ARG A 101 -6.99 -21.32 17.14
N VAL A 102 -7.35 -22.61 17.10
CA VAL A 102 -6.74 -23.64 17.97
C VAL A 102 -5.26 -23.80 17.62
N LEU A 103 -4.93 -23.99 16.36
CA LEU A 103 -3.54 -24.12 15.91
C LEU A 103 -2.69 -22.87 16.23
N LYS A 104 -3.29 -21.67 16.12
CA LYS A 104 -2.62 -20.42 16.50
C LYS A 104 -2.29 -20.39 17.99
N GLY A 105 -3.24 -20.79 18.85
CA GLY A 105 -3.04 -20.85 20.29
C GLY A 105 -1.94 -21.82 20.73
N HIS A 106 -1.69 -22.85 19.92
CA HIS A 106 -0.63 -23.86 20.18
C HIS A 106 0.64 -23.64 19.33
N ASN A 107 0.81 -22.46 18.72
CA ASN A 107 1.98 -22.12 17.87
C ASN A 107 2.20 -23.08 16.68
N GLN A 108 1.15 -23.76 16.22
CA GLN A 108 1.19 -24.72 15.11
C GLN A 108 0.72 -24.12 13.78
N LEU A 109 0.54 -22.80 13.68
CA LEU A 109 0.08 -22.12 12.47
C LEU A 109 1.23 -21.81 11.48
N LYS A 110 2.34 -22.50 11.57
CA LYS A 110 3.47 -22.37 10.63
C LYS A 110 3.16 -23.17 9.36
N PRO A 111 3.78 -22.83 8.21
CA PRO A 111 3.65 -23.65 7.00
C PRO A 111 3.97 -25.11 7.30
N ARG A 112 3.01 -26.00 7.10
CA ARG A 112 3.11 -27.42 7.47
C ARG A 112 3.79 -28.28 6.40
N GLY A 113 4.00 -27.74 5.19
CA GLY A 113 4.65 -28.43 4.10
C GLY A 113 6.08 -27.90 3.83
N ARG A 114 6.60 -28.19 2.61
CA ARG A 114 7.91 -27.69 2.15
C ARG A 114 7.95 -26.17 1.89
N ALA A 115 6.87 -25.44 2.16
CA ALA A 115 6.84 -23.99 2.00
C ALA A 115 7.86 -23.36 2.95
N LYS A 116 8.84 -22.65 2.39
CA LYS A 116 9.77 -21.84 3.18
C LYS A 116 8.99 -20.76 3.93
N ALA A 117 9.32 -20.54 5.21
CA ALA A 117 8.82 -19.38 5.94
C ALA A 117 9.09 -18.12 5.10
N LYS A 118 8.07 -17.26 4.96
CA LYS A 118 8.28 -15.96 4.31
C LYS A 118 9.29 -15.20 5.17
N ASN A 119 10.45 -14.88 4.59
CA ASN A 119 11.37 -13.97 5.25
C ASN A 119 10.62 -12.66 5.58
N PRO A 120 10.78 -12.10 6.78
CA PRO A 120 10.19 -10.81 7.10
C PRO A 120 10.66 -9.81 6.06
N ARG A 121 9.70 -9.20 5.34
CA ARG A 121 10.01 -8.16 4.35
C ARG A 121 10.56 -6.97 5.11
N LYS A 122 11.72 -6.45 4.66
CA LYS A 122 12.20 -5.15 5.16
C LYS A 122 11.09 -4.11 4.97
N PRO A 123 10.89 -3.19 5.93
CA PRO A 123 10.01 -2.06 5.71
C PRO A 123 10.46 -1.30 4.46
N PRO A 124 9.55 -0.64 3.69
CA PRO A 124 9.95 0.17 2.55
C PRO A 124 10.84 1.32 3.02
N GLU A 125 11.89 1.61 2.27
CA GLU A 125 12.59 2.87 2.42
C GLU A 125 11.63 3.96 1.93
N THR A 126 11.19 4.82 2.82
CA THR A 126 10.25 5.90 2.49
C THR A 126 11.06 7.19 2.31
N PHE A 127 11.10 7.71 1.11
CA PHE A 127 11.70 9.01 0.81
C PHE A 127 10.60 10.06 0.75
N ILE A 128 10.72 11.10 1.57
CA ILE A 128 9.81 12.24 1.57
C ILE A 128 10.54 13.39 0.88
N ALA A 129 10.04 13.79 -0.30
CA ALA A 129 10.52 14.98 -0.98
C ALA A 129 9.84 16.22 -0.38
N THR A 130 10.63 17.22 0.01
CA THR A 130 10.17 18.51 0.57
C THR A 130 10.38 19.68 -0.38
N LYS A 131 11.11 19.46 -1.47
CA LYS A 131 11.35 20.41 -2.57
C LYS A 131 11.62 19.67 -3.87
N PRO A 132 11.57 20.36 -5.03
CA PRO A 132 11.92 19.76 -6.32
C PRO A 132 13.34 19.20 -6.36
N CYS A 133 13.57 18.23 -7.21
CA CYS A 133 14.88 17.60 -7.46
C CYS A 133 15.53 16.92 -6.27
N GLN A 134 14.74 16.45 -5.31
CA GLN A 134 15.24 15.58 -4.23
C GLN A 134 15.06 14.10 -4.53
N VAL A 135 13.88 13.72 -5.03
CA VAL A 135 13.54 12.33 -5.34
C VAL A 135 12.92 12.27 -6.72
N PHE A 136 13.54 11.53 -7.60
CA PHE A 136 12.98 11.16 -8.89
C PHE A 136 12.49 9.73 -8.84
N CYS A 137 11.31 9.46 -9.38
CA CYS A 137 10.89 8.10 -9.72
C CYS A 137 10.95 7.91 -11.24
N TRP A 138 11.32 6.70 -11.66
CA TRP A 138 11.38 6.41 -13.07
C TRP A 138 10.99 4.97 -13.36
N ASP A 139 10.53 4.76 -14.57
CA ASP A 139 10.12 3.45 -15.05
C ASP A 139 10.04 3.45 -16.58
N ILE A 140 9.85 2.28 -17.18
CA ILE A 140 9.68 2.06 -18.60
C ILE A 140 8.31 1.47 -18.86
N THR A 141 7.56 2.03 -19.81
CA THR A 141 6.31 1.43 -20.27
C THR A 141 6.32 1.17 -21.76
N TYR A 142 5.53 0.18 -22.18
CA TYR A 142 5.39 -0.23 -23.58
C TYR A 142 4.33 0.61 -24.28
N LEU A 143 4.71 1.15 -25.43
CA LEU A 143 3.83 1.82 -26.38
C LEU A 143 3.59 0.87 -27.57
N PRO A 144 2.36 0.40 -27.82
CA PRO A 144 2.10 -0.54 -28.89
C PRO A 144 2.39 0.10 -30.25
N SER A 145 3.03 -0.65 -31.14
CA SER A 145 3.09 -0.34 -32.56
C SER A 145 1.82 -0.83 -33.26
N LYS A 146 1.55 -0.36 -34.49
CA LYS A 146 0.52 -0.93 -35.35
C LYS A 146 0.77 -2.40 -35.70
N VAL A 147 2.02 -2.84 -35.67
CA VAL A 147 2.38 -4.23 -35.89
C VAL A 147 2.18 -5.01 -34.60
N ARG A 148 1.29 -5.99 -34.63
CA ARG A 148 0.97 -6.82 -33.45
C ARG A 148 2.23 -7.50 -32.90
N GLY A 149 2.47 -7.32 -31.59
CA GLY A 149 3.63 -7.90 -30.90
C GLY A 149 4.89 -7.03 -30.96
N GLN A 150 4.86 -5.91 -31.65
CA GLN A 150 5.95 -4.93 -31.69
C GLN A 150 5.61 -3.73 -30.80
N PHE A 151 6.61 -3.27 -30.02
CA PHE A 151 6.46 -2.18 -29.07
C PHE A 151 7.59 -1.19 -29.17
N TYR A 152 7.31 0.06 -28.83
CA TYR A 152 8.31 1.06 -28.48
C TYR A 152 8.35 1.20 -26.96
N TYR A 153 9.44 1.69 -26.42
CA TYR A 153 9.72 1.74 -24.99
C TYR A 153 9.82 3.19 -24.55
N LEU A 154 8.82 3.60 -23.76
CA LEU A 154 8.78 4.95 -23.19
C LEU A 154 9.45 4.93 -21.83
N TYR A 155 10.57 5.61 -21.72
CA TYR A 155 11.28 5.88 -20.48
C TYR A 155 10.80 7.21 -19.94
N MET A 156 10.40 7.26 -18.68
CA MET A 156 9.97 8.49 -18.02
C MET A 156 10.61 8.63 -16.64
N ILE A 157 11.01 9.87 -16.33
CA ILE A 157 11.50 10.29 -15.01
C ILE A 157 10.57 11.40 -14.52
N GLU A 158 9.96 11.21 -13.36
CA GLU A 158 9.07 12.15 -12.68
C GLU A 158 9.72 12.66 -11.40
N ASP A 159 9.66 13.95 -11.13
CA ASP A 159 10.01 14.52 -9.83
C ASP A 159 8.86 14.27 -8.84
N VAL A 160 9.14 13.55 -7.76
CA VAL A 160 8.13 13.13 -6.78
C VAL A 160 7.48 14.31 -6.07
N TYR A 161 8.17 15.44 -5.89
CA TYR A 161 7.63 16.62 -5.24
C TYR A 161 6.67 17.40 -6.15
N SER A 162 7.15 17.81 -7.31
CA SER A 162 6.37 18.65 -8.23
C SER A 162 5.45 17.87 -9.16
N ARG A 163 5.58 16.55 -9.25
CA ARG A 163 4.90 15.69 -10.24
C ARG A 163 5.27 16.03 -11.68
N LYS A 164 6.30 16.86 -11.90
CA LYS A 164 6.79 17.22 -13.22
C LYS A 164 7.48 16.05 -13.88
N ILE A 165 7.16 15.77 -15.13
CA ILE A 165 7.97 14.89 -15.97
C ILE A 165 9.23 15.66 -16.33
N VAL A 166 10.34 15.29 -15.69
CA VAL A 166 11.63 15.97 -15.84
C VAL A 166 12.52 15.32 -16.91
N GLY A 167 12.25 14.06 -17.24
CA GLY A 167 12.96 13.34 -18.28
C GLY A 167 12.08 12.34 -18.99
N PHE A 168 12.19 12.26 -20.32
CA PHE A 168 11.48 11.26 -21.11
C PHE A 168 12.19 11.01 -22.44
N GLU A 169 12.00 9.80 -22.97
CA GLU A 169 12.44 9.43 -24.32
C GLU A 169 11.74 8.14 -24.76
N VAL A 170 11.56 8.00 -26.09
CA VAL A 170 11.03 6.78 -26.68
C VAL A 170 12.13 6.08 -27.47
N TYR A 171 12.35 4.80 -27.17
CA TYR A 171 13.34 3.97 -27.83
C TYR A 171 12.71 2.72 -28.46
N ASP A 172 13.49 2.05 -29.29
CA ASP A 172 13.12 0.78 -29.93
C ASP A 172 13.45 -0.46 -29.09
N ARG A 173 14.15 -0.30 -27.98
CA ARG A 173 14.56 -1.38 -27.07
C ARG A 173 14.72 -0.92 -25.63
N GLU A 174 14.74 -1.86 -24.71
CA GLU A 174 15.17 -1.62 -23.35
C GLU A 174 16.67 -1.84 -23.18
N ALA A 175 17.38 -0.83 -22.69
CA ALA A 175 18.82 -0.92 -22.47
C ALA A 175 19.30 0.05 -21.37
N GLY A 176 20.30 -0.37 -20.60
CA GLY A 176 20.84 0.43 -19.51
C GLY A 176 21.64 1.65 -19.98
N ASP A 177 22.26 1.60 -21.17
CA ASP A 177 22.95 2.73 -21.77
C ASP A 177 21.99 3.86 -22.19
N LEU A 178 20.79 3.51 -22.66
CA LEU A 178 19.75 4.47 -22.99
C LEU A 178 19.19 5.14 -21.72
N ALA A 179 18.98 4.35 -20.65
CA ALA A 179 18.59 4.89 -19.35
C ALA A 179 19.66 5.84 -18.77
N ALA A 180 20.94 5.48 -18.89
CA ALA A 180 22.05 6.32 -18.44
C ALA A 180 22.10 7.67 -19.17
N LYS A 181 21.94 7.66 -20.50
CA LYS A 181 21.88 8.87 -21.32
C LYS A 181 20.69 9.77 -20.97
N LEU A 182 19.52 9.16 -20.73
CA LEU A 182 18.33 9.90 -20.31
C LEU A 182 18.55 10.54 -18.93
N LEU A 183 19.08 9.80 -17.96
CA LEU A 183 19.40 10.32 -16.63
C LEU A 183 20.33 11.52 -16.69
N GLU A 184 21.44 11.41 -17.42
CA GLU A 184 22.42 12.50 -17.59
C GLU A 184 21.76 13.74 -18.18
N ARG A 185 21.01 13.59 -19.28
CA ARG A 185 20.27 14.69 -19.92
C ARG A 185 19.27 15.35 -18.95
N THR A 186 18.54 14.55 -18.18
CA THR A 186 17.58 15.03 -17.19
C THR A 186 18.23 15.85 -16.10
N LEU A 187 19.33 15.35 -15.52
CA LEU A 187 20.04 16.06 -14.44
C LEU A 187 20.69 17.35 -14.95
N LEU A 188 21.18 17.38 -16.20
CA LEU A 188 21.68 18.59 -16.83
C LEU A 188 20.56 19.63 -17.00
N SER A 189 19.40 19.23 -17.55
CA SER A 189 18.29 20.16 -17.79
C SER A 189 17.70 20.73 -16.51
N GLU A 190 17.60 19.92 -15.45
CA GLU A 190 17.09 20.35 -14.15
C GLU A 190 18.18 20.94 -13.22
N LYS A 191 19.43 21.06 -13.70
CA LYS A 191 20.59 21.57 -12.95
C LYS A 191 20.81 20.83 -11.63
N ALA A 192 20.61 19.53 -11.64
CA ALA A 192 20.58 18.67 -10.45
C ALA A 192 21.81 17.76 -10.31
N ILE A 193 22.87 17.95 -11.13
CA ILE A 193 24.11 17.17 -11.02
C ILE A 193 24.79 17.48 -9.68
N GLY A 194 25.20 16.42 -8.96
CA GLY A 194 25.92 16.53 -7.69
C GLY A 194 25.08 17.03 -6.51
N THR A 195 23.77 17.17 -6.67
CA THR A 195 22.89 17.63 -5.57
C THR A 195 22.41 16.51 -4.65
N GLY A 196 22.79 15.26 -4.93
CA GLY A 196 22.38 14.11 -4.13
C GLY A 196 20.95 13.64 -4.39
N VAL A 197 20.46 13.80 -5.63
CA VAL A 197 19.14 13.27 -6.05
C VAL A 197 19.04 11.79 -5.77
N ILE A 198 17.89 11.36 -5.25
CA ILE A 198 17.55 9.94 -5.11
C ILE A 198 16.76 9.52 -6.34
N LEU A 199 17.25 8.51 -7.07
CA LEU A 199 16.55 7.91 -8.21
C LEU A 199 15.92 6.59 -7.77
N HIS A 200 14.61 6.58 -7.62
CA HIS A 200 13.83 5.40 -7.24
C HIS A 200 13.25 4.70 -8.47
N SER A 201 13.36 3.37 -8.51
CA SER A 201 12.82 2.55 -9.60
C SER A 201 12.34 1.19 -9.12
N ASP A 202 11.70 0.45 -10.00
CA ASP A 202 11.48 -0.97 -9.80
C ASP A 202 12.77 -1.80 -9.95
N ASN A 203 12.62 -3.14 -9.98
CA ASN A 203 13.74 -4.07 -10.09
C ASN A 203 14.01 -4.55 -11.53
N GLY A 204 13.56 -3.83 -12.55
CA GLY A 204 13.76 -4.16 -13.95
C GLY A 204 15.24 -4.30 -14.35
N ALA A 205 15.52 -5.06 -15.40
CA ALA A 205 16.89 -5.28 -15.85
C ALA A 205 17.61 -3.97 -16.28
N PRO A 206 16.99 -3.03 -17.00
CA PRO A 206 17.61 -1.74 -17.30
C PRO A 206 17.93 -0.93 -16.05
N MET A 207 17.04 -0.99 -15.02
CA MET A 207 17.17 -0.26 -13.75
C MET A 207 18.39 -0.72 -12.96
N LYS A 208 18.70 -1.99 -13.01
CA LYS A 208 19.84 -2.62 -12.30
C LYS A 208 21.08 -2.76 -13.15
N SER A 209 21.08 -2.26 -14.38
CA SER A 209 22.24 -2.34 -15.26
C SER A 209 23.46 -1.65 -14.63
N GLN A 210 24.62 -2.25 -14.83
CA GLN A 210 25.87 -1.69 -14.30
C GLN A 210 26.17 -0.34 -14.92
N THR A 211 25.86 -0.15 -16.22
CA THR A 211 26.04 1.11 -16.94
C THR A 211 25.24 2.25 -16.30
N LEU A 212 23.96 2.03 -15.98
CA LEU A 212 23.14 3.05 -15.32
C LEU A 212 23.66 3.35 -13.90
N ARG A 213 24.02 2.32 -13.15
CA ARG A 213 24.53 2.49 -11.78
C ARG A 213 25.85 3.26 -11.72
N MET A 214 26.77 2.97 -12.63
CA MET A 214 28.02 3.71 -12.75
C MET A 214 27.77 5.17 -13.13
N LYS A 215 26.89 5.42 -14.11
CA LYS A 215 26.51 6.78 -14.51
C LYS A 215 25.83 7.54 -13.37
N ALA A 216 24.92 6.90 -12.62
CA ALA A 216 24.30 7.52 -11.45
C ALA A 216 25.33 7.91 -10.39
N TYR A 217 26.30 7.04 -10.12
CA TYR A 217 27.40 7.33 -9.19
C TYR A 217 28.26 8.51 -9.66
N GLU A 218 28.65 8.55 -10.94
CA GLU A 218 29.41 9.67 -11.54
C GLU A 218 28.68 11.00 -11.41
N LEU A 219 27.35 10.99 -11.55
CA LEU A 219 26.50 12.18 -11.48
C LEU A 219 26.06 12.56 -10.05
N GLY A 220 26.52 11.82 -9.03
CA GLY A 220 26.18 12.06 -7.63
C GLY A 220 24.74 11.70 -7.28
N VAL A 221 24.15 10.71 -7.97
CA VAL A 221 22.78 10.22 -7.77
C VAL A 221 22.77 8.98 -6.90
N LEU A 222 21.91 8.96 -5.90
CA LEU A 222 21.66 7.80 -5.05
C LEU A 222 20.57 6.90 -5.65
N THR A 223 20.88 5.65 -5.94
CA THR A 223 19.89 4.71 -6.49
C THR A 223 19.13 4.00 -5.39
N SER A 224 17.81 3.94 -5.50
CA SER A 224 16.90 3.20 -4.62
C SER A 224 16.00 2.29 -5.44
N TYR A 225 15.63 1.13 -4.88
CA TYR A 225 14.85 0.13 -5.60
C TYR A 225 13.66 -0.35 -4.78
N SER A 226 12.57 -0.63 -5.46
CA SER A 226 11.40 -1.30 -4.90
C SER A 226 11.77 -2.64 -4.26
N ARG A 227 11.01 -3.06 -3.26
CA ARG A 227 11.19 -4.39 -2.67
C ARG A 227 10.88 -5.49 -3.70
N PRO A 228 11.62 -6.60 -3.72
CA PRO A 228 11.36 -7.69 -4.65
C PRO A 228 9.91 -8.21 -4.54
N ARG A 229 9.19 -8.27 -5.65
CA ARG A 229 7.81 -8.75 -5.77
C ARG A 229 6.78 -7.92 -4.99
N VAL A 230 7.01 -6.63 -4.84
CA VAL A 230 6.05 -5.66 -4.30
C VAL A 230 5.79 -4.62 -5.38
N SER A 231 4.65 -4.71 -6.03
CA SER A 231 4.26 -3.79 -7.12
C SER A 231 4.00 -2.36 -6.62
N ASN A 232 3.50 -2.20 -5.39
CA ASN A 232 3.08 -0.90 -4.87
C ASN A 232 4.23 -0.01 -4.35
N ASP A 233 5.47 -0.33 -4.63
CA ASP A 233 6.61 0.45 -4.13
C ASP A 233 7.02 1.58 -5.09
N ASN A 234 6.48 1.63 -6.32
CA ASN A 234 6.67 2.74 -7.28
C ASN A 234 5.31 3.31 -7.76
N PRO A 235 4.43 3.77 -6.84
CA PRO A 235 3.07 4.19 -7.17
C PRO A 235 3.01 5.45 -8.06
N PHE A 236 4.04 6.28 -8.04
CA PHE A 236 4.09 7.51 -8.83
C PHE A 236 4.25 7.20 -10.32
N ALA A 237 5.23 6.38 -10.69
CA ALA A 237 5.41 5.95 -12.06
C ALA A 237 4.20 5.16 -12.59
N GLU A 238 3.60 4.28 -11.77
CA GLU A 238 2.39 3.54 -12.13
C GLU A 238 1.20 4.48 -12.40
N ALA A 239 0.98 5.49 -11.55
CA ALA A 239 -0.06 6.50 -11.74
C ALA A 239 0.17 7.35 -12.99
N LEU A 240 1.42 7.76 -13.24
CA LEU A 240 1.81 8.50 -14.42
C LEU A 240 1.53 7.68 -15.69
N PHE A 241 1.96 6.42 -15.75
CA PHE A 241 1.72 5.57 -16.92
C PHE A 241 0.23 5.26 -17.14
N ARG A 242 -0.56 5.20 -16.09
CA ARG A 242 -2.00 5.16 -16.22
C ARG A 242 -2.52 6.41 -16.93
N THR A 243 -2.07 7.61 -16.53
CA THR A 243 -2.46 8.86 -17.18
C THR A 243 -2.04 8.89 -18.65
N VAL A 244 -0.83 8.41 -18.98
CA VAL A 244 -0.36 8.27 -20.38
C VAL A 244 -1.28 7.39 -21.19
N LYS A 245 -1.57 6.15 -20.72
CA LYS A 245 -2.33 5.15 -21.47
C LYS A 245 -3.81 5.47 -21.62
N TYR A 246 -4.36 6.26 -20.69
CA TYR A 246 -5.76 6.68 -20.72
C TYR A 246 -5.95 8.12 -21.22
N ALA A 247 -4.89 8.77 -21.74
CA ALA A 247 -5.02 10.06 -22.38
C ALA A 247 -5.98 9.94 -23.61
N PRO A 248 -6.98 10.83 -23.79
CA PRO A 248 -7.91 10.76 -24.92
C PRO A 248 -7.24 10.75 -26.29
N SER A 249 -6.04 11.34 -26.38
CA SER A 249 -5.22 11.38 -27.60
C SER A 249 -4.35 10.14 -27.81
N PHE A 250 -4.38 9.16 -26.90
CA PHE A 250 -3.58 7.94 -27.03
C PHE A 250 -4.07 7.11 -28.23
N PRO A 251 -3.21 6.68 -29.16
CA PRO A 251 -3.64 5.96 -30.36
C PRO A 251 -4.22 4.56 -30.04
N GLU A 252 -5.50 4.36 -30.34
CA GLU A 252 -6.19 3.06 -30.11
C GLU A 252 -5.52 1.89 -30.81
N HIS A 253 -4.98 2.12 -32.01
CA HIS A 253 -4.37 1.09 -32.85
C HIS A 253 -2.84 1.06 -32.79
N GLY A 254 -2.24 1.78 -31.82
CA GLY A 254 -0.80 1.89 -31.68
C GLY A 254 -0.15 2.92 -32.62
N PHE A 255 1.14 3.08 -32.46
CA PHE A 255 1.93 4.10 -33.15
C PHE A 255 2.45 3.58 -34.51
N ASN A 256 2.44 4.46 -35.52
CA ASN A 256 2.90 4.13 -36.87
C ASN A 256 4.43 3.93 -36.96
N SER A 257 5.18 4.70 -36.19
CA SER A 257 6.64 4.72 -36.17
C SER A 257 7.17 5.18 -34.82
N LEU A 258 8.45 4.96 -34.58
CA LEU A 258 9.16 5.47 -33.42
C LEU A 258 9.08 6.99 -33.33
N ASP A 259 9.26 7.69 -34.46
CA ASP A 259 9.20 9.17 -34.49
C ASP A 259 7.77 9.66 -34.24
N GLY A 260 6.74 8.96 -34.74
CA GLY A 260 5.36 9.25 -34.41
C GLY A 260 5.06 9.09 -32.91
N ALA A 261 5.63 8.08 -32.28
CA ALA A 261 5.52 7.92 -30.82
C ALA A 261 6.25 9.05 -30.06
N ARG A 262 7.43 9.45 -30.50
CA ARG A 262 8.19 10.60 -29.93
C ARG A 262 7.42 11.91 -30.02
N VAL A 263 6.86 12.22 -31.19
CA VAL A 263 6.05 13.44 -31.39
C VAL A 263 4.86 13.46 -30.45
N TRP A 264 4.12 12.33 -30.34
CA TRP A 264 2.98 12.23 -29.45
C TRP A 264 3.38 12.39 -27.97
N VAL A 265 4.43 11.69 -27.52
CA VAL A 265 4.92 11.76 -26.14
C VAL A 265 5.39 13.19 -25.81
N ASN A 266 6.06 13.85 -26.72
CA ASN A 266 6.47 15.25 -26.52
C ASN A 266 5.27 16.18 -26.31
N GLY A 267 4.22 16.04 -27.13
CA GLY A 267 2.96 16.76 -26.94
C GLY A 267 2.28 16.41 -25.61
N PHE A 268 2.24 15.13 -25.25
CA PHE A 268 1.67 14.68 -23.97
C PHE A 268 2.43 15.30 -22.79
N VAL A 269 3.75 15.27 -22.76
CA VAL A 269 4.58 15.84 -21.68
C VAL A 269 4.38 17.35 -21.58
N GLY A 270 4.31 18.06 -22.71
CA GLY A 270 4.01 19.49 -22.74
C GLY A 270 2.67 19.78 -22.07
N TRP A 271 1.62 19.09 -22.49
CA TRP A 271 0.29 19.21 -21.88
C TRP A 271 0.30 18.82 -20.39
N TYR A 272 0.92 17.68 -20.04
CA TYR A 272 0.95 17.20 -18.65
C TYR A 272 1.62 18.20 -17.71
N ASN A 273 2.76 18.73 -18.08
CA ASN A 273 3.51 19.64 -17.23
C ASN A 273 2.88 21.04 -17.15
N ALA A 274 2.25 21.54 -18.22
CA ALA A 274 1.78 22.92 -18.30
C ALA A 274 0.26 23.11 -18.11
N GLU A 275 -0.54 22.09 -18.40
CA GLU A 275 -2.01 22.24 -18.43
C GLU A 275 -2.74 21.26 -17.51
N HIS A 276 -2.20 20.04 -17.30
CA HIS A 276 -2.84 19.03 -16.48
C HIS A 276 -2.94 19.45 -15.01
N LYS A 277 -4.18 19.52 -14.48
CA LYS A 277 -4.44 19.84 -13.08
C LYS A 277 -4.30 18.59 -12.23
N HIS A 278 -3.19 18.47 -11.50
CA HIS A 278 -2.86 17.29 -10.73
C HIS A 278 -3.52 17.28 -9.35
N SER A 279 -4.36 16.28 -9.04
CA SER A 279 -5.08 16.17 -7.75
C SER A 279 -4.14 16.11 -6.54
N GLY A 280 -3.01 15.44 -6.66
CA GLY A 280 -1.97 15.37 -5.61
C GLY A 280 -1.24 16.70 -5.34
N LEU A 281 -1.44 17.70 -6.20
CA LEU A 281 -0.91 19.06 -6.08
C LEU A 281 -2.01 20.10 -5.81
N ASN A 282 -3.17 19.68 -5.25
CA ASN A 282 -4.31 20.55 -5.04
C ASN A 282 -4.81 21.24 -6.34
N PHE A 283 -4.80 20.50 -7.44
CA PHE A 283 -5.25 20.92 -8.76
C PHE A 283 -4.48 22.10 -9.39
N VAL A 284 -3.18 22.22 -9.07
CA VAL A 284 -2.26 23.04 -9.86
C VAL A 284 -1.49 22.17 -10.86
N THR A 285 -0.80 22.82 -11.81
CA THR A 285 0.05 22.15 -12.80
C THR A 285 1.42 21.82 -12.22
N PRO A 286 2.13 20.80 -12.76
CA PRO A 286 3.48 20.45 -12.32
C PRO A 286 4.56 21.53 -12.55
N ASN A 287 4.35 22.45 -13.54
CA ASN A 287 5.23 23.61 -13.79
C ASN A 287 4.94 24.77 -12.87
#